data_87159ec82190015d0bdf570bdbb894f1
#
_entry.id   87159ec82190015d0bdf570bdbb894f1
#
_cell.length_a   1.000
_cell.length_b   1.000
_cell.length_c   1.000
_cell.angle_alpha   90.00
_cell.angle_beta   90.00
_cell.angle_gamma   90.00
#
_symmetry.space_group_name_H-M   'P 1'
#
loop_
_entity.id
_entity.type
_entity.pdbx_description
1 polymer ?
#
loop_
_entity_poly.entity_id
_entity_poly.type
_entity_poly.pdbx_seq_one_letter_code
_entity_poly.pdbx_strand_id
1 'polypeptide(L)'
;QVLYGGKDLRRFGRKEFARLVSILPQTRDVPSIRAEQLVAHGRYPHLSFGRDLTQADREKIAWAMEVTGTTALKDKELSQLSGGERQRVYLAMTLSQDTDILFLDEPTTYLDIGQKYEMLELIGQVNAMGKTVVMVLHDLPLAFSYSHQVVVLEKGRLAAQGPADQVFASGVPARVFGVKSQ
;
A
#
# COMPACT_ATOMS: atom_id res chain seq x y z
N GLN A 1 -10.68 -11.92 -14.55
CA GLN A 1 -11.50 -12.08 -13.34
C GLN A 1 -10.57 -12.09 -12.12
N VAL A 2 -10.90 -11.30 -11.10
CA VAL A 2 -10.18 -11.28 -9.81
C VAL A 2 -11.13 -11.80 -8.74
N LEU A 3 -10.67 -12.80 -7.98
CA LEU A 3 -11.46 -13.49 -6.97
C LEU A 3 -10.87 -13.27 -5.58
N TYR A 4 -11.73 -13.10 -4.58
CA TYR A 4 -11.40 -13.15 -3.16
C TYR A 4 -12.27 -14.22 -2.49
N GLY A 5 -11.65 -15.22 -1.88
CA GLY A 5 -12.39 -16.35 -1.28
C GLY A 5 -13.34 -17.05 -2.26
N GLY A 6 -13.00 -17.13 -3.55
CA GLY A 6 -13.85 -17.70 -4.60
C GLY A 6 -14.96 -16.78 -5.14
N LYS A 7 -15.18 -15.61 -4.54
CA LYS A 7 -16.19 -14.63 -4.98
C LYS A 7 -15.55 -13.56 -5.87
N ASP A 8 -16.13 -13.24 -7.02
CA ASP A 8 -15.66 -12.17 -7.93
C ASP A 8 -15.72 -10.81 -7.20
N LEU A 9 -14.61 -10.04 -7.24
CA LEU A 9 -14.54 -8.73 -6.59
C LEU A 9 -15.64 -7.77 -7.01
N ARG A 10 -16.14 -7.87 -8.23
CA ARG A 10 -17.24 -7.04 -8.75
C ARG A 10 -18.58 -7.29 -8.08
N ARG A 11 -18.70 -8.39 -7.32
CA ARG A 11 -19.92 -8.76 -6.60
C ARG A 11 -19.93 -8.26 -5.15
N PHE A 12 -18.86 -7.64 -4.70
CA PHE A 12 -18.81 -7.02 -3.37
C PHE A 12 -19.44 -5.62 -3.41
N GLY A 13 -20.22 -5.29 -2.40
CA GLY A 13 -20.65 -3.91 -2.19
C GLY A 13 -19.46 -3.01 -1.84
N ARG A 14 -19.53 -1.72 -2.19
CA ARG A 14 -18.41 -0.78 -1.97
C ARG A 14 -17.89 -0.79 -0.51
N LYS A 15 -18.81 -0.76 0.47
CA LYS A 15 -18.45 -0.77 1.89
C LYS A 15 -17.88 -2.12 2.34
N GLU A 16 -18.43 -3.23 1.83
CA GLU A 16 -17.92 -4.58 2.07
C GLU A 16 -16.48 -4.72 1.53
N PHE A 17 -16.25 -4.30 0.28
CA PHE A 17 -14.93 -4.31 -0.34
C PHE A 17 -13.91 -3.46 0.42
N ALA A 18 -14.30 -2.24 0.84
CA ALA A 18 -13.43 -1.34 1.59
C ALA A 18 -13.09 -1.84 3.02
N ARG A 19 -13.76 -2.87 3.53
CA ARG A 19 -13.39 -3.56 4.76
C ARG A 19 -12.48 -4.76 4.56
N LEU A 20 -12.32 -5.22 3.33
CA LEU A 20 -11.45 -6.34 2.97
C LEU A 20 -10.11 -5.84 2.41
N VAL A 21 -10.15 -4.74 1.67
CA VAL A 21 -9.01 -4.23 0.91
C VAL A 21 -8.86 -2.74 1.12
N SER A 22 -7.69 -2.31 1.52
CA SER A 22 -7.28 -0.91 1.49
C SER A 22 -6.42 -0.62 0.27
N ILE A 23 -6.51 0.59 -0.27
CA ILE A 23 -5.80 0.98 -1.49
C ILE A 23 -5.06 2.27 -1.24
N LEU A 24 -3.76 2.27 -1.56
CA LEU A 24 -2.92 3.45 -1.64
C LEU A 24 -2.73 3.81 -3.12
N PRO A 25 -3.43 4.81 -3.68
CA PRO A 25 -3.31 5.15 -5.09
C PRO A 25 -2.02 5.92 -5.38
N GLN A 26 -1.53 5.87 -6.62
CA GLN A 26 -0.33 6.55 -7.09
C GLN A 26 -0.41 8.07 -6.95
N THR A 27 -1.50 8.66 -7.44
CA THR A 27 -1.71 10.11 -7.42
C THR A 27 -2.64 10.50 -6.30
N ARG A 28 -2.24 11.51 -5.53
CA ARG A 28 -2.98 12.01 -4.38
C ARG A 28 -2.89 13.51 -4.30
N ASP A 29 -4.04 14.13 -4.16
CA ASP A 29 -4.09 15.54 -3.78
C ASP A 29 -3.53 15.70 -2.36
N VAL A 30 -2.93 16.85 -2.09
CA VAL A 30 -2.46 17.20 -0.74
C VAL A 30 -3.51 18.11 -0.11
N PRO A 31 -4.46 17.57 0.64
CA PRO A 31 -5.48 18.38 1.28
C PRO A 31 -4.89 19.20 2.42
N SER A 32 -5.49 20.35 2.69
CA SER A 32 -5.12 21.24 3.81
C SER A 32 -5.71 20.70 5.11
N ILE A 33 -5.21 19.55 5.56
CA ILE A 33 -5.59 18.90 6.82
C ILE A 33 -4.35 18.39 7.55
N ARG A 34 -4.49 18.11 8.85
CA ARG A 34 -3.42 17.54 9.66
C ARG A 34 -3.22 16.06 9.36
N ALA A 35 -2.01 15.56 9.64
CA ALA A 35 -1.65 14.16 9.41
C ALA A 35 -2.61 13.19 10.11
N GLU A 36 -2.94 13.41 11.39
CA GLU A 36 -3.88 12.56 12.13
C GLU A 36 -5.28 12.55 11.48
N GLN A 37 -5.75 13.69 10.98
CA GLN A 37 -7.03 13.77 10.30
C GLN A 37 -7.04 12.94 9.01
N LEU A 38 -5.94 12.97 8.24
CA LEU A 38 -5.82 12.11 7.06
C LEU A 38 -5.84 10.63 7.47
N VAL A 39 -5.08 10.24 8.50
CA VAL A 39 -5.05 8.84 8.98
C VAL A 39 -6.44 8.40 9.44
N ALA A 40 -7.20 9.29 10.07
CA ALA A 40 -8.59 9.01 10.49
C ALA A 40 -9.54 8.71 9.32
N HIS A 41 -9.26 9.22 8.10
CA HIS A 41 -10.06 8.88 6.91
C HIS A 41 -10.06 7.37 6.60
N GLY A 42 -9.01 6.63 6.95
CA GLY A 42 -8.98 5.18 6.83
C GLY A 42 -10.09 4.48 7.61
N ARG A 43 -10.66 5.13 8.64
CA ARG A 43 -11.77 4.55 9.43
C ARG A 43 -13.16 4.72 8.80
N TYR A 44 -13.30 5.54 7.75
CA TYR A 44 -14.62 5.81 7.15
C TYR A 44 -15.42 4.56 6.73
N PRO A 45 -14.84 3.49 6.19
CA PRO A 45 -15.60 2.28 5.88
C PRO A 45 -16.24 1.60 7.10
N HIS A 46 -15.73 1.88 8.30
CA HIS A 46 -16.22 1.31 9.56
C HIS A 46 -17.27 2.19 10.23
N LEU A 47 -17.31 3.49 9.91
CA LEU A 47 -18.28 4.41 10.52
C LEU A 47 -19.71 4.17 9.99
N SER A 48 -20.67 4.33 10.88
CA SER A 48 -22.08 4.48 10.52
C SER A 48 -22.38 5.96 10.27
N PHE A 49 -23.34 6.24 9.41
CA PHE A 49 -23.73 7.61 9.08
C PHE A 49 -24.04 8.43 10.34
N GLY A 50 -23.41 9.60 10.46
CA GLY A 50 -23.59 10.53 11.59
C GLY A 50 -22.95 10.09 12.91
N ARG A 51 -22.04 9.09 12.93
CA ARG A 51 -21.30 8.69 14.15
C ARG A 51 -19.88 9.19 14.14
N ASP A 52 -19.45 9.67 15.30
CA ASP A 52 -18.05 10.01 15.57
C ASP A 52 -17.16 8.78 15.66
N LEU A 53 -15.84 9.01 15.60
CA LEU A 53 -14.83 7.98 15.85
C LEU A 53 -14.98 7.40 17.26
N THR A 54 -15.06 6.09 17.35
CA THR A 54 -15.06 5.35 18.61
C THR A 54 -13.66 5.33 19.25
N GLN A 55 -13.57 4.88 20.49
CA GLN A 55 -12.27 4.65 21.12
C GLN A 55 -11.45 3.61 20.35
N ALA A 56 -12.06 2.52 19.89
CA ALA A 56 -11.38 1.52 19.07
C ALA A 56 -10.85 2.08 17.73
N ASP A 57 -11.57 3.03 17.10
CA ASP A 57 -11.08 3.72 15.91
C ASP A 57 -9.87 4.58 16.21
N ARG A 58 -9.86 5.30 17.33
CA ARG A 58 -8.71 6.12 17.77
C ARG A 58 -7.48 5.27 18.06
N GLU A 59 -7.65 4.09 18.66
CA GLU A 59 -6.58 3.12 18.92
C GLU A 59 -5.98 2.61 17.60
N LYS A 60 -6.81 2.32 16.58
CA LYS A 60 -6.32 1.92 15.25
C LYS A 60 -5.57 3.04 14.53
N ILE A 61 -6.01 4.29 14.67
CA ILE A 61 -5.31 5.46 14.15
C ILE A 61 -3.94 5.60 14.82
N ALA A 62 -3.89 5.56 16.15
CA ALA A 62 -2.65 5.68 16.93
C ALA A 62 -1.67 4.54 16.57
N TRP A 63 -2.13 3.30 16.53
CA TRP A 63 -1.34 2.15 16.13
C TRP A 63 -0.77 2.31 14.71
N ALA A 64 -1.58 2.73 13.74
CA ALA A 64 -1.11 2.93 12.38
C ALA A 64 -0.03 4.01 12.27
N MET A 65 -0.17 5.10 13.04
CA MET A 65 0.83 6.16 13.12
C MET A 65 2.12 5.71 13.81
N GLU A 66 2.02 4.87 14.82
CA GLU A 66 3.17 4.28 15.50
C GLU A 66 3.95 3.35 14.57
N VAL A 67 3.28 2.40 13.92
CA VAL A 67 3.88 1.46 12.97
C VAL A 67 4.62 2.17 11.83
N THR A 68 4.07 3.28 11.34
CA THR A 68 4.68 4.05 10.24
C THR A 68 5.67 5.13 10.70
N GLY A 69 5.91 5.26 12.01
CA GLY A 69 6.81 6.26 12.59
C GLY A 69 6.34 7.71 12.37
N THR A 70 5.01 7.93 12.27
CA THR A 70 4.43 9.24 11.98
C THR A 70 3.76 9.92 13.18
N THR A 71 3.83 9.34 14.37
CA THR A 71 3.19 9.88 15.58
C THR A 71 3.62 11.31 15.90
N ALA A 72 4.90 11.65 15.73
CA ALA A 72 5.41 13.00 15.94
C ALA A 72 4.90 14.03 14.92
N LEU A 73 4.27 13.57 13.83
CA LEU A 73 3.75 14.40 12.75
C LEU A 73 2.25 14.69 12.88
N LYS A 74 1.56 14.09 13.86
CA LYS A 74 0.09 14.07 13.95
C LYS A 74 -0.59 15.44 13.80
N ASP A 75 0.01 16.48 14.39
CA ASP A 75 -0.53 17.84 14.43
C ASP A 75 -0.07 18.72 13.25
N LYS A 76 0.91 18.24 12.42
CA LYS A 76 1.40 18.98 11.27
C LYS A 76 0.43 18.90 10.11
N GLU A 77 0.32 19.98 9.33
CA GLU A 77 -0.39 19.94 8.05
C GLU A 77 0.40 19.13 7.01
N LEU A 78 -0.30 18.43 6.13
CA LEU A 78 0.32 17.63 5.08
C LEU A 78 1.22 18.44 4.13
N SER A 79 0.90 19.71 3.92
CA SER A 79 1.69 20.65 3.14
C SER A 79 3.07 20.97 3.73
N GLN A 80 3.23 20.77 5.05
CA GLN A 80 4.48 21.02 5.79
C GLN A 80 5.41 19.79 5.83
N LEU A 81 4.92 18.63 5.36
CA LEU A 81 5.65 17.38 5.40
C LEU A 81 6.53 17.22 4.16
N SER A 82 7.72 16.65 4.33
CA SER A 82 8.53 16.15 3.23
C SER A 82 7.80 15.07 2.43
N GLY A 83 8.28 14.76 1.22
CA GLY A 83 7.69 13.71 0.38
C GLY A 83 7.63 12.37 1.10
N GLY A 84 8.72 11.96 1.76
CA GLY A 84 8.80 10.71 2.51
C GLY A 84 7.91 10.67 3.74
N GLU A 85 7.88 11.75 4.55
CA GLU A 85 6.98 11.85 5.70
C GLU A 85 5.52 11.75 5.27
N ARG A 86 5.15 12.47 4.22
CA ARG A 86 3.79 12.44 3.66
C ARG A 86 3.42 11.06 3.14
N GLN A 87 4.33 10.37 2.47
CA GLN A 87 4.12 9.01 1.99
C GLN A 87 3.86 8.04 3.13
N ARG A 88 4.61 8.14 4.26
CA ARG A 88 4.38 7.34 5.46
C ARG A 88 3.04 7.65 6.13
N VAL A 89 2.59 8.91 6.12
CA VAL A 89 1.26 9.28 6.62
C VAL A 89 0.14 8.68 5.76
N TYR A 90 0.30 8.63 4.42
CA TYR A 90 -0.66 7.95 3.55
C TYR A 90 -0.67 6.43 3.77
N LEU A 91 0.50 5.82 4.03
CA LEU A 91 0.56 4.41 4.43
C LEU A 91 -0.15 4.18 5.77
N ALA A 92 0.02 5.09 6.75
CA ALA A 92 -0.71 5.05 8.03
C ALA A 92 -2.22 5.10 7.81
N MET A 93 -2.72 5.97 6.93
CA MET A 93 -4.13 6.02 6.56
C MET A 93 -4.61 4.67 6.00
N THR A 94 -3.82 4.06 5.12
CA THR A 94 -4.13 2.74 4.53
C THR A 94 -4.16 1.65 5.60
N LEU A 95 -3.22 1.66 6.55
CA LEU A 95 -3.16 0.72 7.68
C LEU A 95 -4.30 0.91 8.67
N SER A 96 -4.67 2.16 8.98
CA SER A 96 -5.74 2.46 9.92
C SER A 96 -7.10 1.92 9.45
N GLN A 97 -7.28 1.64 8.17
CA GLN A 97 -8.46 0.98 7.61
C GLN A 97 -8.63 -0.45 8.14
N ASP A 98 -7.56 -1.07 8.64
CA ASP A 98 -7.54 -2.39 9.31
C ASP A 98 -8.10 -3.52 8.43
N THR A 99 -7.62 -3.59 7.21
CA THR A 99 -7.94 -4.64 6.24
C THR A 99 -6.87 -5.74 6.22
N ASP A 100 -7.21 -6.92 5.71
CA ASP A 100 -6.27 -8.03 5.55
C ASP A 100 -5.36 -7.85 4.34
N ILE A 101 -5.83 -7.10 3.33
CA ILE A 101 -5.12 -6.89 2.07
C ILE A 101 -4.86 -5.39 1.85
N LEU A 102 -3.62 -5.05 1.54
CA LEU A 102 -3.19 -3.72 1.14
C LEU A 102 -2.77 -3.74 -0.33
N PHE A 103 -3.40 -2.90 -1.16
CA PHE A 103 -2.92 -2.59 -2.51
C PHE A 103 -2.18 -1.26 -2.50
N LEU A 104 -0.91 -1.29 -2.88
CA LEU A 104 -0.03 -0.12 -2.89
C LEU A 104 0.39 0.15 -4.34
N ASP A 105 -0.16 1.21 -4.92
CA ASP A 105 0.16 1.61 -6.29
C ASP A 105 1.35 2.57 -6.28
N GLU A 106 2.50 2.07 -6.68
CA GLU A 106 3.77 2.79 -6.72
C GLU A 106 4.13 3.50 -5.39
N PRO A 107 4.24 2.78 -4.26
CA PRO A 107 4.44 3.39 -2.95
C PRO A 107 5.79 4.11 -2.81
N THR A 108 6.72 3.89 -3.73
CA THR A 108 8.08 4.46 -3.72
C THR A 108 8.29 5.60 -4.72
N THR A 109 7.25 6.02 -5.44
CA THR A 109 7.33 7.11 -6.41
C THR A 109 7.58 8.46 -5.71
N TYR A 110 8.44 9.29 -6.29
CA TYR A 110 8.90 10.58 -5.77
C TYR A 110 9.73 10.51 -4.47
N LEU A 111 10.23 9.34 -4.08
CA LEU A 111 11.15 9.16 -2.97
C LEU A 111 12.60 9.11 -3.49
N ASP A 112 13.54 9.64 -2.71
CA ASP A 112 14.96 9.40 -2.94
C ASP A 112 15.32 7.93 -2.65
N ILE A 113 16.56 7.56 -2.99
CA ILE A 113 17.02 6.16 -2.89
C ILE A 113 16.88 5.65 -1.45
N GLY A 114 17.32 6.40 -0.44
CA GLY A 114 17.25 5.99 0.97
C GLY A 114 15.81 5.79 1.42
N GLN A 115 14.96 6.77 1.12
CA GLN A 115 13.54 6.73 1.46
C GLN A 115 12.77 5.57 0.78
N LYS A 116 13.18 5.17 -0.44
CA LYS A 116 12.60 3.98 -1.11
C LYS A 116 12.85 2.70 -0.32
N TYR A 117 14.09 2.49 0.12
CA TYR A 117 14.45 1.32 0.92
C TYR A 117 13.73 1.33 2.26
N GLU A 118 13.74 2.46 2.99
CA GLU A 118 13.00 2.60 4.25
C GLU A 118 11.51 2.28 4.09
N MET A 119 10.88 2.74 3.01
CA MET A 119 9.47 2.47 2.71
C MET A 119 9.23 0.98 2.45
N LEU A 120 10.10 0.32 1.68
CA LEU A 120 9.95 -1.11 1.39
C LEU A 120 10.20 -1.99 2.61
N GLU A 121 11.16 -1.62 3.48
CA GLU A 121 11.37 -2.28 4.77
C GLU A 121 10.15 -2.14 5.69
N LEU A 122 9.57 -0.94 5.77
CA LEU A 122 8.34 -0.70 6.52
C LEU A 122 7.18 -1.55 5.98
N ILE A 123 7.01 -1.64 4.67
CA ILE A 123 6.01 -2.50 4.03
C ILE A 123 6.27 -3.98 4.35
N GLY A 124 7.54 -4.41 4.37
CA GLY A 124 7.94 -5.74 4.79
C GLY A 124 7.55 -6.05 6.24
N GLN A 125 7.73 -5.09 7.17
CA GLN A 125 7.28 -5.21 8.55
C GLN A 125 5.75 -5.37 8.63
N VAL A 126 5.01 -4.59 7.85
CA VAL A 126 3.54 -4.72 7.77
C VAL A 126 3.12 -6.10 7.27
N ASN A 127 3.82 -6.66 6.27
CA ASN A 127 3.57 -8.01 5.80
C ASN A 127 3.88 -9.05 6.90
N ALA A 128 4.98 -8.89 7.64
CA ALA A 128 5.34 -9.77 8.76
C ALA A 128 4.30 -9.74 9.91
N MET A 129 3.49 -8.69 10.03
CA MET A 129 2.34 -8.63 10.94
C MET A 129 1.12 -9.42 10.43
N GLY A 130 1.26 -10.20 9.35
CA GLY A 130 0.20 -11.04 8.77
C GLY A 130 -0.66 -10.37 7.71
N LYS A 131 -0.35 -9.15 7.28
CA LYS A 131 -1.08 -8.49 6.19
C LYS A 131 -0.61 -9.00 4.83
N THR A 132 -1.52 -9.22 3.90
CA THR A 132 -1.18 -9.47 2.50
C THR A 132 -0.94 -8.15 1.80
N VAL A 133 0.23 -7.97 1.21
CA VAL A 133 0.57 -6.74 0.48
C VAL A 133 0.71 -7.04 -1.01
N VAL A 134 0.01 -6.28 -1.83
CA VAL A 134 0.16 -6.29 -3.29
C VAL A 134 0.68 -4.93 -3.71
N MET A 135 1.86 -4.89 -4.34
CA MET A 135 2.50 -3.65 -4.79
C MET A 135 2.62 -3.61 -6.30
N VAL A 136 2.40 -2.43 -6.87
CA VAL A 136 2.84 -2.13 -8.23
C VAL A 136 4.17 -1.38 -8.12
N LEU A 137 5.21 -1.90 -8.76
CA LEU A 137 6.53 -1.29 -8.76
C LEU A 137 7.07 -1.22 -10.19
N HIS A 138 7.73 -0.11 -10.54
CA HIS A 138 8.44 0.05 -11.83
C HIS A 138 9.92 -0.34 -11.74
N ASP A 139 10.47 -0.36 -10.53
CA ASP A 139 11.85 -0.74 -10.26
C ASP A 139 11.95 -2.26 -10.15
N LEU A 140 12.44 -2.93 -11.21
CA LEU A 140 12.53 -4.38 -11.25
C LEU A 140 13.42 -4.96 -10.15
N PRO A 141 14.66 -4.46 -9.91
CA PRO A 141 15.48 -4.90 -8.78
C PRO A 141 14.72 -4.89 -7.45
N LEU A 142 14.03 -3.79 -7.13
CA LEU A 142 13.25 -3.69 -5.90
C LEU A 142 12.06 -4.64 -5.90
N ALA A 143 11.34 -4.78 -7.03
CA ALA A 143 10.23 -5.71 -7.13
C ALA A 143 10.64 -7.15 -6.84
N PHE A 144 11.78 -7.60 -7.37
CA PHE A 144 12.27 -8.96 -7.14
C PHE A 144 12.87 -9.15 -5.75
N SER A 145 13.52 -8.12 -5.18
CA SER A 145 14.16 -8.21 -3.86
C SER A 145 13.15 -8.20 -2.69
N TYR A 146 12.03 -7.51 -2.86
CA TYR A 146 11.04 -7.29 -1.79
C TYR A 146 9.73 -8.07 -1.95
N SER A 147 9.63 -8.96 -2.94
CA SER A 147 8.40 -9.73 -3.18
C SER A 147 8.63 -11.24 -3.06
N HIS A 148 7.73 -11.95 -2.41
CA HIS A 148 7.70 -13.42 -2.40
C HIS A 148 7.17 -13.98 -3.72
N GLN A 149 6.18 -13.29 -4.30
CA GLN A 149 5.51 -13.65 -5.56
C GLN A 149 5.55 -12.45 -6.50
N VAL A 150 5.80 -12.69 -7.78
CA VAL A 150 5.81 -11.65 -8.81
C VAL A 150 4.80 -11.98 -9.90
N VAL A 151 4.07 -10.97 -10.33
CA VAL A 151 3.17 -11.03 -11.48
C VAL A 151 3.68 -10.05 -12.52
N VAL A 152 4.01 -10.55 -13.72
CA VAL A 152 4.44 -9.73 -14.86
C VAL A 152 3.29 -9.58 -15.83
N LEU A 153 2.93 -8.34 -16.14
CA LEU A 153 1.89 -8.01 -17.10
C LEU A 153 2.52 -7.41 -18.38
N GLU A 154 2.07 -7.86 -19.54
CA GLU A 154 2.44 -7.32 -20.85
C GLU A 154 1.17 -6.96 -21.63
N LYS A 155 1.00 -5.69 -21.99
CA LYS A 155 -0.17 -5.20 -22.76
C LYS A 155 -1.51 -5.64 -22.16
N GLY A 156 -1.63 -5.59 -20.84
CA GLY A 156 -2.85 -5.97 -20.10
C GLY A 156 -3.09 -7.48 -20.00
N ARG A 157 -2.11 -8.33 -20.34
CA ARG A 157 -2.17 -9.78 -20.23
C ARG A 157 -1.12 -10.31 -19.28
N LEU A 158 -1.43 -11.42 -18.63
CA LEU A 158 -0.50 -12.13 -17.78
C LEU A 158 0.63 -12.73 -18.64
N ALA A 159 1.87 -12.29 -18.41
CA ALA A 159 3.06 -12.80 -19.10
C ALA A 159 3.81 -13.85 -18.24
N ALA A 160 3.92 -13.63 -16.93
CA ALA A 160 4.48 -14.60 -15.98
C ALA A 160 3.90 -14.35 -14.58
N GLN A 161 3.90 -15.40 -13.76
CA GLN A 161 3.50 -15.33 -12.34
C GLN A 161 4.16 -16.47 -11.59
N GLY A 162 4.60 -16.23 -10.36
CA GLY A 162 5.16 -17.24 -9.48
C GLY A 162 6.13 -16.66 -8.44
N PRO A 163 6.88 -17.52 -7.73
CA PRO A 163 7.96 -17.10 -6.86
C PRO A 163 8.94 -16.19 -7.58
N ALA A 164 9.44 -15.16 -6.88
CA ALA A 164 10.25 -14.10 -7.48
C ALA A 164 11.49 -14.64 -8.22
N ASP A 165 12.20 -15.60 -7.61
CA ASP A 165 13.36 -16.28 -8.19
C ASP A 165 13.05 -17.03 -9.49
N GLN A 166 11.92 -17.76 -9.53
CA GLN A 166 11.49 -18.52 -10.69
C GLN A 166 11.06 -17.59 -11.84
N VAL A 167 10.31 -16.52 -11.53
CA VAL A 167 9.91 -15.52 -12.55
C VAL A 167 11.12 -14.80 -13.09
N PHE A 168 12.11 -14.44 -12.24
CA PHE A 168 13.36 -13.84 -12.68
C PHE A 168 14.14 -14.78 -13.62
N ALA A 169 14.32 -16.05 -13.23
CA ALA A 169 15.04 -17.05 -14.02
C ALA A 169 14.36 -17.41 -15.35
N SER A 170 13.05 -17.16 -15.49
CA SER A 170 12.29 -17.41 -16.72
C SER A 170 12.71 -16.55 -17.94
N GLY A 171 13.44 -15.45 -17.70
CA GLY A 171 13.80 -14.47 -18.72
C GLY A 171 12.63 -13.62 -19.24
N VAL A 172 11.39 -13.88 -18.77
CA VAL A 172 10.21 -13.11 -19.20
C VAL A 172 10.35 -11.62 -18.83
N PRO A 173 10.82 -11.23 -17.63
CA PRO A 173 11.01 -9.82 -17.29
C PRO A 173 12.00 -9.13 -18.23
N ALA A 174 13.13 -9.78 -18.56
CA ALA A 174 14.11 -9.23 -19.49
C ALA A 174 13.50 -8.97 -20.87
N ARG A 175 12.68 -9.90 -21.37
CA ARG A 175 11.98 -9.77 -22.65
C ARG A 175 10.92 -8.66 -22.61
N VAL A 176 10.08 -8.62 -21.56
CA VAL A 176 8.94 -7.69 -21.48
C VAL A 176 9.41 -6.25 -21.27
N PHE A 177 10.43 -6.03 -20.46
CA PHE A 177 10.93 -4.69 -20.11
C PHE A 177 12.15 -4.27 -20.93
N GLY A 178 12.66 -5.14 -21.82
CA GLY A 178 13.80 -4.83 -22.69
C GLY A 178 15.13 -4.66 -21.93
N VAL A 179 15.27 -5.24 -20.74
CA VAL A 179 16.50 -5.20 -19.94
C VAL A 179 17.31 -6.46 -20.15
N LYS A 180 18.66 -6.32 -20.19
CA LYS A 180 19.55 -7.48 -20.22
C LYS A 180 19.72 -7.99 -18.78
N SER A 181 19.34 -9.24 -18.52
CA SER A 181 19.76 -9.94 -17.31
C SER A 181 21.26 -10.20 -17.42
N GLN A 182 22.06 -9.51 -16.61
CA GLN A 182 23.47 -9.86 -16.38
C GLN A 182 23.55 -10.86 -15.25
#